data_fedeadf0ad4d463b9932171a2da1b1cd
#
_entry.id   fedeadf0ad4d463b9932171a2da1b1cd
#
_cell.length_a   1.000
_cell.length_b   1.000
_cell.length_c   1.000
_cell.angle_alpha   90.00
_cell.angle_beta   90.00
_cell.angle_gamma   90.00
#
_symmetry.space_group_name_H-M   'P 1'
#
loop_
_entity.id
_entity.type
_entity.pdbx_description
1 polymer ?
#
loop_
_entity_poly.entity_id
_entity_poly.type
_entity_poly.pdbx_seq_one_letter_code
_entity_poly.pdbx_strand_id
1 'polypeptide(L)'
;MCIRDSTDSAGYCLVTSAEKEGMRLITVVLGTKSVNARAEASQALLNYGFRFFETHKLYDTGTALTNARIWKGSTENVQLGLDRPLYATIPRGQYKSLEASMTVDNQIIAPVSAGQSLGSVLVRLGDEVIAEQELVALQAIGEGSFWQRIVDEAMLYFE
;
A
#
# COMPACT_ATOMS: atom_id res chain seq x y z
N MET A 1 12.51 20.24 -2.63
CA MET A 1 11.68 21.48 -2.54
C MET A 1 11.62 21.92 -1.08
N CYS A 2 11.94 23.15 -0.80
CA CYS A 2 11.88 23.72 0.56
C CYS A 2 10.86 24.86 0.56
N ILE A 3 9.91 24.83 1.47
CA ILE A 3 8.98 25.93 1.72
C ILE A 3 9.46 26.64 2.99
N ARG A 4 9.72 27.94 2.88
CA ARG A 4 10.24 28.77 3.96
C ARG A 4 9.20 29.83 4.32
N ASP A 5 8.80 29.90 5.57
CA ASP A 5 8.00 30.99 6.08
C ASP A 5 8.53 31.46 7.43
N SER A 6 8.38 32.76 7.73
CA SER A 6 8.72 33.36 9.02
C SER A 6 7.81 34.55 9.29
N THR A 7 7.15 34.51 10.43
CA THR A 7 6.40 35.65 11.00
C THR A 7 6.92 35.93 12.40
N ASP A 8 6.79 37.16 12.88
CA ASP A 8 7.30 37.56 14.20
C ASP A 8 6.70 36.73 15.34
N SER A 9 5.46 36.23 15.17
CA SER A 9 4.76 35.38 16.15
C SER A 9 4.99 33.87 16.01
N ALA A 10 5.33 33.37 14.80
CA ALA A 10 5.48 31.94 14.51
C ALA A 10 6.95 31.47 14.55
N GLY A 11 7.90 32.38 14.69
CA GLY A 11 9.32 32.08 14.59
C GLY A 11 9.73 31.63 13.18
N TYR A 12 10.88 30.94 13.10
CA TYR A 12 11.39 30.44 11.82
C TYR A 12 10.89 29.03 11.55
N CYS A 13 10.17 28.86 10.45
CA CYS A 13 9.59 27.58 10.02
C CYS A 13 10.29 27.08 8.76
N LEU A 14 10.34 25.76 8.57
CA LEU A 14 10.92 25.12 7.39
C LEU A 14 10.26 23.77 7.13
N VAL A 15 9.81 23.57 5.89
CA VAL A 15 9.41 22.24 5.39
C VAL A 15 10.43 21.81 4.35
N THR A 16 11.01 20.63 4.52
CA THR A 16 11.96 20.04 3.57
C THR A 16 11.53 18.64 3.17
N SER A 17 11.84 18.30 1.93
CA SER A 17 11.71 16.94 1.42
C SER A 17 13.04 16.48 0.85
N ALA A 18 13.47 15.28 1.23
CA ALA A 18 14.65 14.64 0.72
C ALA A 18 14.36 13.18 0.36
N GLU A 19 15.07 12.68 -0.64
CA GLU A 19 14.97 11.29 -1.08
C GLU A 19 16.34 10.64 -1.11
N LYS A 20 16.44 9.44 -0.56
CA LYS A 20 17.65 8.62 -0.56
C LYS A 20 17.28 7.15 -0.62
N GLU A 21 17.89 6.39 -1.54
CA GLU A 21 17.71 4.94 -1.68
C GLU A 21 16.24 4.51 -1.80
N GLY A 22 15.43 5.30 -2.55
CA GLY A 22 14.00 5.03 -2.74
C GLY A 22 13.11 5.44 -1.56
N MET A 23 13.67 5.90 -0.44
CA MET A 23 12.93 6.44 0.70
C MET A 23 12.84 7.95 0.61
N ARG A 24 11.62 8.49 0.61
CA ARG A 24 11.35 9.93 0.69
C ARG A 24 10.92 10.30 2.10
N LEU A 25 11.59 11.28 2.67
CA LEU A 25 11.25 11.87 3.96
C LEU A 25 10.81 13.32 3.78
N ILE A 26 9.84 13.71 4.59
CA ILE A 26 9.38 15.09 4.71
C ILE A 26 9.57 15.50 6.16
N THR A 27 10.25 16.62 6.40
CA THR A 27 10.38 17.19 7.74
C THR A 27 9.66 18.53 7.82
N VAL A 28 9.02 18.76 8.96
CA VAL A 28 8.36 20.02 9.30
C VAL A 28 8.97 20.53 10.60
N VAL A 29 9.59 21.69 10.53
CA VAL A 29 10.20 22.36 11.68
C VAL A 29 9.51 23.70 11.87
N LEU A 30 9.01 23.96 13.06
CA LEU A 30 8.25 25.15 13.40
C LEU A 30 8.84 25.85 14.64
N GLY A 31 8.73 27.19 14.68
CA GLY A 31 8.99 27.96 15.90
C GLY A 31 10.46 28.03 16.32
N THR A 32 11.41 27.83 15.41
CA THR A 32 12.85 27.94 15.76
C THR A 32 13.28 29.39 15.95
N LYS A 33 14.41 29.56 16.66
CA LYS A 33 14.90 30.88 17.05
C LYS A 33 15.70 31.63 15.94
N SER A 34 16.09 30.88 14.87
CA SER A 34 16.86 31.47 13.78
C SER A 34 16.79 30.67 12.49
N VAL A 35 17.24 31.30 11.38
CA VAL A 35 17.37 30.64 10.06
C VAL A 35 18.28 29.40 10.15
N ASN A 36 19.39 29.48 10.86
CA ASN A 36 20.34 28.38 11.00
C ASN A 36 19.71 27.24 11.84
N ALA A 37 19.05 27.58 12.95
CA ALA A 37 18.44 26.59 13.83
C ALA A 37 17.39 25.74 13.12
N ARG A 38 16.54 26.31 12.24
CA ARG A 38 15.57 25.51 11.46
C ARG A 38 16.24 24.59 10.45
N ALA A 39 17.33 25.06 9.82
CA ALA A 39 18.07 24.23 8.86
C ALA A 39 18.76 23.05 9.55
N GLU A 40 19.43 23.30 10.67
CA GLU A 40 20.08 22.28 11.50
C GLU A 40 19.07 21.25 12.02
N ALA A 41 17.91 21.71 12.53
CA ALA A 41 16.85 20.83 13.00
C ALA A 41 16.28 19.95 11.87
N SER A 42 16.01 20.52 10.69
CA SER A 42 15.56 19.75 9.52
C SER A 42 16.60 18.72 9.09
N GLN A 43 17.86 19.08 9.05
CA GLN A 43 18.93 18.16 8.68
C GLN A 43 19.09 17.03 9.71
N ALA A 44 18.98 17.35 11.00
CA ALA A 44 19.05 16.35 12.07
C ALA A 44 17.90 15.32 11.95
N LEU A 45 16.67 15.78 11.67
CA LEU A 45 15.52 14.92 11.45
C LEU A 45 15.68 14.02 10.22
N LEU A 46 16.14 14.57 9.09
CA LEU A 46 16.40 13.80 7.88
C LEU A 46 17.49 12.73 8.12
N ASN A 47 18.59 13.13 8.78
CA ASN A 47 19.66 12.20 9.12
C ASN A 47 19.19 11.09 10.06
N TYR A 48 18.33 11.42 11.04
CA TYR A 48 17.71 10.42 11.91
C TYR A 48 16.86 9.42 11.08
N GLY A 49 15.94 9.92 10.25
CA GLY A 49 15.09 9.07 9.44
C GLY A 49 15.90 8.16 8.52
N PHE A 50 16.83 8.69 7.75
CA PHE A 50 17.67 7.89 6.85
C PHE A 50 18.64 6.94 7.55
N ARG A 51 18.99 7.21 8.80
CA ARG A 51 19.86 6.34 9.60
C ARG A 51 19.12 5.16 10.19
N PHE A 52 17.90 5.36 10.67
CA PHE A 52 17.19 4.37 11.48
C PHE A 52 16.08 3.64 10.70
N PHE A 53 15.66 4.17 9.55
CA PHE A 53 14.60 3.58 8.74
C PHE A 53 15.09 3.22 7.34
N GLU A 54 14.37 2.32 6.71
CA GLU A 54 14.55 1.91 5.31
C GLU A 54 13.20 1.62 4.67
N THR A 55 13.09 1.86 3.36
CA THR A 55 11.87 1.58 2.60
C THR A 55 12.16 0.45 1.62
N HIS A 56 11.31 -0.56 1.64
CA HIS A 56 11.36 -1.69 0.71
C HIS A 56 10.12 -1.74 -0.14
N LYS A 57 10.29 -1.95 -1.44
CA LYS A 57 9.20 -2.31 -2.33
C LYS A 57 8.90 -3.80 -2.14
N LEU A 58 7.70 -4.13 -1.67
CA LEU A 58 7.29 -5.50 -1.39
C LEU A 58 6.68 -6.17 -2.61
N TYR A 59 5.79 -5.46 -3.30
CA TYR A 59 5.08 -5.97 -4.47
C TYR A 59 5.02 -4.93 -5.57
N ASP A 60 5.09 -5.41 -6.82
CA ASP A 60 4.92 -4.59 -8.01
C ASP A 60 3.45 -4.51 -8.46
N THR A 61 3.12 -3.42 -9.16
CA THR A 61 1.84 -3.26 -9.84
C THR A 61 1.62 -4.37 -10.88
N GLY A 62 0.39 -4.88 -10.95
CA GLY A 62 -0.02 -5.81 -12.01
C GLY A 62 0.54 -7.23 -11.88
N THR A 63 1.32 -7.50 -10.84
CA THR A 63 1.79 -8.86 -10.55
C THR A 63 0.66 -9.66 -9.88
N ALA A 64 0.36 -10.85 -10.38
CA ALA A 64 -0.59 -11.75 -9.74
C ALA A 64 -0.02 -12.23 -8.41
N LEU A 65 -0.69 -11.90 -7.31
CA LEU A 65 -0.30 -12.28 -5.96
C LEU A 65 -1.06 -13.51 -5.48
N THR A 66 -2.34 -13.62 -5.88
CA THR A 66 -3.18 -14.76 -5.54
C THR A 66 -4.25 -14.98 -6.62
N ASN A 67 -4.89 -16.15 -6.57
CA ASN A 67 -6.04 -16.47 -7.39
C ASN A 67 -7.24 -16.68 -6.49
N ALA A 68 -8.38 -16.19 -6.91
CA ALA A 68 -9.66 -16.37 -6.21
C ALA A 68 -10.65 -17.10 -7.12
N ARG A 69 -11.52 -17.93 -6.51
CA ARG A 69 -12.63 -18.54 -7.23
C ARG A 69 -13.67 -17.48 -7.56
N ILE A 70 -14.16 -17.52 -8.80
CA ILE A 70 -15.24 -16.66 -9.25
C ILE A 70 -16.44 -17.53 -9.68
N TRP A 71 -17.61 -17.17 -9.20
CA TRP A 71 -18.86 -17.86 -9.49
C TRP A 71 -19.57 -17.21 -10.69
N LYS A 72 -20.24 -18.03 -11.48
CA LYS A 72 -21.03 -17.61 -12.65
C LYS A 72 -20.22 -16.87 -13.72
N GLY A 73 -18.88 -17.00 -13.66
CA GLY A 73 -17.95 -16.35 -14.57
C GLY A 73 -17.63 -17.18 -15.83
N SER A 74 -17.10 -16.50 -16.85
CA SER A 74 -16.56 -17.15 -18.05
C SER A 74 -15.30 -17.98 -17.76
N THR A 75 -14.69 -17.78 -16.58
CA THR A 75 -13.58 -18.57 -16.04
C THR A 75 -13.86 -18.91 -14.58
N GLU A 76 -13.23 -19.96 -14.06
CA GLU A 76 -13.41 -20.40 -12.66
C GLU A 76 -12.59 -19.59 -11.67
N ASN A 77 -11.54 -18.90 -12.13
CA ASN A 77 -10.64 -18.15 -11.28
C ASN A 77 -10.36 -16.77 -11.85
N VAL A 78 -10.17 -15.80 -10.95
CA VAL A 78 -9.69 -14.46 -11.24
C VAL A 78 -8.35 -14.24 -10.55
N GLN A 79 -7.39 -13.65 -11.29
CA GLN A 79 -6.11 -13.25 -10.74
C GLN A 79 -6.24 -11.92 -10.02
N LEU A 80 -5.78 -11.88 -8.78
CA LEU A 80 -5.76 -10.68 -7.95
C LEU A 80 -4.33 -10.17 -7.78
N GLY A 81 -4.17 -8.87 -7.83
CA GLY A 81 -2.90 -8.18 -7.65
C GLY A 81 -3.12 -6.77 -7.14
N LEU A 82 -2.12 -5.90 -7.33
CA LEU A 82 -2.19 -4.52 -6.88
C LEU A 82 -2.28 -3.55 -8.05
N ASP A 83 -3.04 -2.47 -7.88
CA ASP A 83 -3.16 -1.36 -8.84
C ASP A 83 -1.96 -0.41 -8.81
N ARG A 84 -1.20 -0.43 -7.71
CA ARG A 84 0.02 0.36 -7.48
C ARG A 84 1.04 -0.46 -6.68
N PRO A 85 2.34 -0.10 -6.74
CA PRO A 85 3.36 -0.83 -5.99
C PRO A 85 3.19 -0.61 -4.49
N LEU A 86 3.39 -1.68 -3.70
CA LEU A 86 3.32 -1.64 -2.24
C LEU A 86 4.72 -1.47 -1.66
N TYR A 87 4.88 -0.41 -0.85
CA TYR A 87 6.09 -0.12 -0.12
C TYR A 87 5.86 -0.21 1.39
N ALA A 88 6.86 -0.71 2.11
CA ALA A 88 6.90 -0.68 3.56
C ALA A 88 8.12 0.12 4.03
N THR A 89 7.90 1.08 4.93
CA THR A 89 8.97 1.81 5.62
C THR A 89 9.06 1.30 7.05
N ILE A 90 10.21 0.75 7.41
CA ILE A 90 10.43 0.02 8.66
C ILE A 90 11.75 0.42 9.30
N PRO A 91 11.96 0.15 10.60
CA PRO A 91 13.26 0.25 11.23
C PRO A 91 14.28 -0.67 10.53
N ARG A 92 15.50 -0.18 10.36
CA ARG A 92 16.57 -0.92 9.66
C ARG A 92 16.81 -2.29 10.26
N GLY A 93 16.97 -3.28 9.39
CA GLY A 93 17.28 -4.65 9.76
C GLY A 93 16.06 -5.51 10.14
N GLN A 94 14.86 -4.97 10.12
CA GLN A 94 13.64 -5.70 10.48
C GLN A 94 12.86 -6.24 9.27
N TYR A 95 13.42 -6.17 8.07
CA TYR A 95 12.76 -6.65 6.85
C TYR A 95 12.32 -8.12 6.95
N LYS A 96 13.13 -8.97 7.58
CA LYS A 96 12.80 -10.40 7.74
C LYS A 96 11.66 -10.70 8.72
N SER A 97 11.30 -9.72 9.53
CA SER A 97 10.21 -9.82 10.52
C SER A 97 8.89 -9.29 9.98
N LEU A 98 8.86 -8.85 8.71
CA LEU A 98 7.62 -8.47 8.05
C LEU A 98 6.77 -9.71 7.75
N GLU A 99 5.51 -9.64 8.08
CA GLU A 99 4.49 -10.64 7.77
C GLU A 99 3.45 -10.02 6.84
N ALA A 100 3.23 -10.67 5.68
CA ALA A 100 2.18 -10.27 4.76
C ALA A 100 1.04 -11.29 4.79
N SER A 101 -0.17 -10.82 5.00
CA SER A 101 -1.40 -11.61 4.93
C SER A 101 -2.32 -11.05 3.85
N MET A 102 -3.02 -11.94 3.18
CA MET A 102 -3.98 -11.58 2.14
C MET A 102 -5.35 -12.11 2.53
N THR A 103 -6.34 -11.24 2.49
CA THR A 103 -7.73 -11.59 2.69
C THR A 103 -8.46 -11.36 1.37
N VAL A 104 -9.19 -12.36 0.91
CA VAL A 104 -9.99 -12.30 -0.32
C VAL A 104 -11.44 -12.42 0.06
N ASP A 105 -12.31 -11.74 -0.68
CA ASP A 105 -13.75 -11.82 -0.47
C ASP A 105 -14.23 -13.27 -0.60
N ASN A 106 -15.03 -13.72 0.35
CA ASN A 106 -15.48 -15.13 0.43
C ASN A 106 -16.27 -15.55 -0.80
N GLN A 107 -16.97 -14.65 -1.45
CA GLN A 107 -17.85 -14.97 -2.56
C GLN A 107 -17.74 -13.91 -3.66
N ILE A 108 -17.04 -14.24 -4.73
CA ILE A 108 -16.86 -13.37 -5.90
C ILE A 108 -17.80 -13.90 -7.01
N ILE A 109 -18.71 -13.04 -7.47
CA ILE A 109 -19.68 -13.36 -8.51
C ILE A 109 -19.41 -12.51 -9.74
N ALA A 110 -19.37 -13.14 -10.91
CA ALA A 110 -19.28 -12.44 -12.19
C ALA A 110 -20.55 -11.62 -12.50
N PRO A 111 -20.44 -10.50 -13.25
CA PRO A 111 -19.22 -10.01 -13.89
C PRO A 111 -18.32 -9.25 -12.93
N VAL A 112 -16.99 -9.32 -13.15
CA VAL A 112 -15.97 -8.58 -12.42
C VAL A 112 -15.23 -7.68 -13.40
N SER A 113 -15.06 -6.42 -13.04
CA SER A 113 -14.30 -5.44 -13.83
C SER A 113 -12.82 -5.49 -13.48
N ALA A 114 -11.94 -5.22 -14.45
CA ALA A 114 -10.53 -4.99 -14.16
C ALA A 114 -10.38 -3.78 -13.20
N GLY A 115 -9.54 -3.93 -12.17
CA GLY A 115 -9.37 -2.93 -11.13
C GLY A 115 -10.43 -2.97 -10.02
N GLN A 116 -11.41 -3.87 -10.08
CA GLN A 116 -12.38 -4.04 -9.01
C GLN A 116 -11.70 -4.62 -7.77
N SER A 117 -11.93 -3.99 -6.61
CA SER A 117 -11.44 -4.47 -5.31
C SER A 117 -12.19 -5.73 -4.89
N LEU A 118 -11.45 -6.78 -4.55
CA LEU A 118 -11.97 -8.11 -4.17
C LEU A 118 -11.24 -8.68 -2.95
N GLY A 119 -10.57 -7.83 -2.19
CA GLY A 119 -9.84 -8.22 -1.00
C GLY A 119 -8.83 -7.18 -0.58
N SER A 120 -7.94 -7.56 0.33
CA SER A 120 -6.84 -6.70 0.80
C SER A 120 -5.58 -7.49 1.10
N VAL A 121 -4.44 -6.82 0.98
CA VAL A 121 -3.15 -7.26 1.50
C VAL A 121 -2.77 -6.38 2.69
N LEU A 122 -2.40 -7.02 3.78
CA LEU A 122 -1.99 -6.40 5.02
C LEU A 122 -0.56 -6.80 5.35
N VAL A 123 0.29 -5.83 5.60
CA VAL A 123 1.69 -6.05 6.00
C VAL A 123 1.88 -5.59 7.44
N ARG A 124 2.39 -6.47 8.28
CA ARG A 124 2.62 -6.24 9.71
C ARG A 124 4.10 -6.38 10.07
N LEU A 125 4.47 -5.67 11.12
CA LEU A 125 5.73 -5.86 11.83
C LEU A 125 5.39 -6.12 13.31
N GLY A 126 5.38 -7.39 13.71
CA GLY A 126 4.78 -7.80 14.98
C GLY A 126 3.29 -7.45 15.01
N ASP A 127 2.86 -6.69 16.01
CA ASP A 127 1.47 -6.28 16.18
C ASP A 127 1.10 -4.99 15.40
N GLU A 128 2.09 -4.29 14.83
CA GLU A 128 1.88 -3.03 14.12
C GLU A 128 1.57 -3.26 12.64
N VAL A 129 0.51 -2.61 12.14
CA VAL A 129 0.19 -2.56 10.71
C VAL A 129 1.06 -1.50 10.04
N ILE A 130 1.95 -1.95 9.16
CA ILE A 130 2.88 -1.07 8.43
C ILE A 130 2.29 -0.57 7.12
N ALA A 131 1.58 -1.45 6.41
CA ALA A 131 0.94 -1.09 5.14
C ALA A 131 -0.30 -1.94 4.90
N GLU A 132 -1.28 -1.34 4.24
CA GLU A 132 -2.50 -2.02 3.78
C GLU A 132 -2.85 -1.50 2.38
N GLN A 133 -3.26 -2.41 1.50
CA GLN A 133 -3.67 -2.07 0.15
C GLN A 133 -4.70 -3.06 -0.36
N GLU A 134 -5.61 -2.57 -1.22
CA GLU A 134 -6.64 -3.40 -1.84
C GLU A 134 -6.04 -4.37 -2.86
N LEU A 135 -6.56 -5.59 -2.86
CA LEU A 135 -6.36 -6.57 -3.93
C LEU A 135 -7.41 -6.35 -5.00
N VAL A 136 -6.96 -6.10 -6.21
CA VAL A 136 -7.84 -5.83 -7.35
C VAL A 136 -7.76 -6.93 -8.41
N ALA A 137 -8.86 -7.13 -9.13
CA ALA A 137 -8.89 -8.00 -10.30
C ALA A 137 -7.96 -7.46 -11.38
N LEU A 138 -6.98 -8.26 -11.82
CA LEU A 138 -6.04 -7.85 -12.87
C LEU A 138 -6.64 -7.84 -14.27
N GLN A 139 -7.75 -8.53 -14.45
CA GLN A 139 -8.49 -8.60 -15.71
C GLN A 139 -10.00 -8.62 -15.48
N ALA A 140 -10.75 -8.17 -16.46
CA ALA A 140 -12.20 -8.28 -16.43
C ALA A 140 -12.63 -9.74 -16.71
N ILE A 141 -13.62 -10.22 -15.95
CA ILE A 141 -14.24 -11.51 -16.16
C ILE A 141 -15.73 -11.28 -16.47
N GLY A 142 -16.16 -11.68 -17.64
CA GLY A 142 -17.57 -11.64 -18.03
C GLY A 142 -18.40 -12.75 -17.43
N GLU A 143 -19.70 -12.67 -17.63
CA GLU A 143 -20.62 -13.75 -17.23
C GLU A 143 -20.33 -15.04 -17.99
N GLY A 144 -20.43 -16.15 -17.31
CA GLY A 144 -20.35 -17.50 -17.88
C GLY A 144 -21.58 -17.89 -18.71
N SER A 145 -21.49 -19.03 -19.37
CA SER A 145 -22.60 -19.57 -20.14
C SER A 145 -23.80 -19.88 -19.23
N PHE A 146 -25.00 -19.92 -19.83
CA PHE A 146 -26.24 -20.22 -19.10
C PHE A 146 -26.15 -21.50 -18.25
N TRP A 147 -25.52 -22.54 -18.77
CA TRP A 147 -25.37 -23.81 -18.03
C TRP A 147 -24.37 -23.71 -16.87
N GLN A 148 -23.27 -22.97 -17.00
CA GLN A 148 -22.33 -22.70 -15.89
C GLN A 148 -23.03 -21.96 -14.75
N ARG A 149 -23.86 -20.97 -15.08
CA ARG A 149 -24.61 -20.17 -14.10
C ARG A 149 -25.59 -21.02 -13.28
N ILE A 150 -26.25 -21.99 -13.90
CA ILE A 150 -27.17 -22.89 -13.19
C ILE A 150 -26.40 -23.86 -12.28
N VAL A 151 -25.29 -24.43 -12.76
CA VAL A 151 -24.45 -25.32 -11.96
C VAL A 151 -23.85 -24.57 -10.76
N ASP A 152 -23.32 -23.39 -10.98
CA ASP A 152 -22.77 -22.55 -9.93
C ASP A 152 -23.82 -22.11 -8.90
N GLU A 153 -25.04 -21.79 -9.36
CA GLU A 153 -26.17 -21.49 -8.46
C GLU A 153 -26.51 -22.66 -7.53
N ALA A 154 -26.52 -23.87 -8.09
CA ALA A 154 -26.77 -25.07 -7.30
C ALA A 154 -25.64 -25.34 -6.30
N MET A 155 -24.38 -25.15 -6.69
CA MET A 155 -23.22 -25.31 -5.78
C MET A 155 -23.21 -24.27 -4.65
N LEU A 156 -23.52 -23.01 -4.96
CA LEU A 156 -23.60 -21.94 -3.96
C LEU A 156 -24.68 -22.20 -2.88
N TYR A 157 -25.68 -23.00 -3.17
CA TYR A 157 -26.74 -23.36 -2.20
C TYR A 157 -26.30 -24.44 -1.19
N PHE A 158 -25.21 -25.16 -1.49
CA PHE A 158 -24.70 -26.26 -0.67
C PHE A 158 -23.41 -25.89 0.10
N GLU A 159 -22.88 -24.68 -0.05
CA GLU A 159 -21.71 -24.15 0.65
C GLU A 159 -22.14 -23.20 1.80
#